data_74f1b75a19c6372838a46abdf2365f7b
#
_entry.id   74f1b75a19c6372838a46abdf2365f7b
#
_cell.length_a   1.000
_cell.length_b   1.000
_cell.length_c   1.000
_cell.angle_alpha   90.00
_cell.angle_beta   90.00
_cell.angle_gamma   90.00
#
_symmetry.space_group_name_H-M   'P 1'
#
loop_
_entity.id
_entity.type
_entity.pdbx_description
1 polymer ?
#
loop_
_entity_poly.entity_id
_entity_poly.type
_entity_poly.pdbx_seq_one_letter_code
_entity_poly.pdbx_strand_id
1 'polypeptide(L)'
;LSYGHTDLDRADQRMTPDRLVSVDRVGKKFCRGLKRSLWYGLRDLGAELLGRSGGRSELRKDEFWAAKDISFQLSRGETLGLIGHNGAGKTSLLRMLSGLIRPDVGRIEVRGRLQALIALGAGFNPLLTGRENIYVNASILGVRKKEIDRLFDRIVDFAGVEESLDMPVQSYSSGMAVRLGFAIAAHLEPDVLLIDEVLSVGDIAFNPRAVQPGDDD
;
A
#
# COMPACT_ATOMS: atom_id res chain seq x y z
N LEU A 1 -16.57 -42.08 -8.36
CA LEU A 1 -17.59 -41.04 -8.18
C LEU A 1 -16.88 -39.68 -8.34
N SER A 2 -16.98 -39.13 -9.56
CA SER A 2 -16.49 -37.81 -9.97
C SER A 2 -17.42 -36.77 -9.42
N TYR A 3 -16.95 -35.88 -8.53
CA TYR A 3 -17.64 -34.68 -8.18
C TYR A 3 -17.25 -33.59 -9.16
N GLY A 4 -18.20 -33.21 -9.99
CA GLY A 4 -18.08 -32.07 -10.89
C GLY A 4 -17.88 -30.77 -10.10
N HIS A 5 -16.81 -30.08 -10.37
CA HIS A 5 -16.59 -28.70 -9.98
C HIS A 5 -17.55 -27.84 -10.81
N THR A 6 -18.61 -27.42 -10.19
CA THR A 6 -19.68 -26.62 -10.79
C THR A 6 -19.18 -25.21 -11.05
N ASP A 7 -19.54 -24.68 -12.23
CA ASP A 7 -19.34 -23.30 -12.72
C ASP A 7 -19.94 -22.18 -11.83
N LEU A 8 -20.40 -22.49 -10.63
CA LEU A 8 -20.94 -21.55 -9.64
C LEU A 8 -19.86 -20.67 -8.98
N ASP A 9 -18.59 -21.09 -8.99
CA ASP A 9 -17.48 -20.30 -8.38
C ASP A 9 -17.02 -19.12 -9.24
N ARG A 10 -17.38 -19.05 -10.52
CA ARG A 10 -17.03 -17.92 -11.40
C ARG A 10 -17.97 -16.72 -11.32
N ALA A 11 -19.19 -16.90 -10.84
CA ALA A 11 -20.18 -15.82 -10.77
C ALA A 11 -20.00 -14.93 -9.54
N ASP A 12 -19.35 -15.41 -8.47
CA ASP A 12 -19.19 -14.69 -7.20
C ASP A 12 -17.89 -13.84 -7.13
N GLN A 13 -17.10 -13.81 -8.20
CA GLN A 13 -15.86 -13.01 -8.27
C GLN A 13 -16.10 -11.57 -8.76
N ARG A 14 -17.32 -11.15 -9.03
CA ARG A 14 -17.60 -9.76 -9.41
C ARG A 14 -17.53 -8.90 -8.16
N MET A 15 -16.71 -7.84 -8.22
CA MET A 15 -16.62 -6.82 -7.18
C MET A 15 -18.02 -6.27 -6.91
N THR A 16 -18.59 -6.56 -5.75
CA THR A 16 -19.81 -5.90 -5.28
C THR A 16 -19.53 -4.43 -4.99
N PRO A 17 -20.51 -3.53 -4.97
CA PRO A 17 -20.29 -2.11 -4.67
C PRO A 17 -19.57 -1.86 -3.35
N ASP A 18 -19.72 -2.73 -2.38
CA ASP A 18 -19.14 -2.63 -1.03
C ASP A 18 -17.72 -3.21 -0.91
N ARG A 19 -17.28 -3.99 -1.90
CA ARG A 19 -15.96 -4.63 -1.91
C ARG A 19 -14.89 -3.67 -2.42
N LEU A 20 -13.92 -3.33 -1.58
CA LEU A 20 -12.85 -2.39 -1.87
C LEU A 20 -11.58 -3.07 -2.39
N VAL A 21 -11.25 -4.26 -1.88
CA VAL A 21 -10.06 -5.02 -2.31
C VAL A 21 -10.45 -6.43 -2.70
N SER A 22 -9.94 -6.90 -3.83
CA SER A 22 -10.03 -8.29 -4.26
C SER A 22 -8.65 -8.79 -4.71
N VAL A 23 -8.18 -9.85 -4.11
CA VAL A 23 -6.92 -10.53 -4.42
C VAL A 23 -7.26 -11.97 -4.80
N ASP A 24 -6.91 -12.38 -6.03
CA ASP A 24 -7.18 -13.71 -6.55
C ASP A 24 -5.89 -14.41 -6.97
N ARG A 25 -5.52 -15.46 -6.25
CA ARG A 25 -4.38 -16.36 -6.49
C ARG A 25 -3.08 -15.63 -6.83
N VAL A 26 -2.83 -14.55 -6.09
CA VAL A 26 -1.67 -13.69 -6.32
C VAL A 26 -0.39 -14.35 -5.87
N GLY A 27 0.63 -14.24 -6.72
CA GLY A 27 1.98 -14.66 -6.40
C GLY A 27 3.05 -13.71 -6.95
N LYS A 28 4.15 -13.61 -6.19
CA LYS A 28 5.32 -12.82 -6.55
C LYS A 28 6.58 -13.64 -6.42
N LYS A 29 7.39 -13.62 -7.46
CA LYS A 29 8.71 -14.24 -7.51
C LYS A 29 9.81 -13.21 -7.43
N PHE A 30 10.90 -13.60 -6.82
CA PHE A 30 12.16 -12.87 -6.90
C PHE A 30 13.29 -13.82 -7.30
N CYS A 31 14.32 -13.27 -7.94
CA CYS A 31 15.53 -13.99 -8.29
C CYS A 31 16.68 -13.57 -7.38
N ARG A 32 17.45 -14.53 -6.85
CA ARG A 32 18.59 -14.24 -5.95
C ARG A 32 19.78 -13.58 -6.67
N GLY A 33 19.87 -13.70 -8.00
CA GLY A 33 20.98 -13.16 -8.78
C GLY A 33 20.58 -11.99 -9.67
N LEU A 34 21.16 -10.79 -9.45
CA LEU A 34 20.86 -9.58 -10.22
C LEU A 34 21.04 -9.77 -11.74
N LYS A 35 22.14 -10.36 -12.17
CA LYS A 35 22.43 -10.61 -13.59
C LYS A 35 21.38 -11.51 -14.26
N ARG A 36 20.92 -12.55 -13.54
CA ARG A 36 19.87 -13.47 -14.02
C ARG A 36 18.50 -12.82 -14.00
N SER A 37 18.22 -12.00 -12.98
CA SER A 37 16.99 -11.23 -12.91
C SER A 37 16.82 -10.31 -14.11
N LEU A 38 17.88 -9.57 -14.48
CA LEU A 38 17.88 -8.69 -15.65
C LEU A 38 17.70 -9.49 -16.96
N TRP A 39 18.38 -10.64 -17.11
CA TRP A 39 18.25 -11.48 -18.29
C TRP A 39 16.85 -12.09 -18.43
N TYR A 40 16.25 -12.52 -17.30
CA TYR A 40 14.88 -13.01 -17.28
C TYR A 40 13.88 -11.90 -17.62
N GLY A 41 14.07 -10.70 -17.06
CA GLY A 41 13.22 -9.53 -17.36
C GLY A 41 13.25 -9.15 -18.84
N LEU A 42 14.45 -9.13 -19.46
CA LEU A 42 14.59 -8.83 -20.90
C LEU A 42 13.91 -9.90 -21.76
N ARG A 43 14.03 -11.16 -21.41
CA ARG A 43 13.39 -12.27 -22.12
C ARG A 43 11.87 -12.27 -21.98
N ASP A 44 11.37 -11.90 -20.79
CA ASP A 44 9.92 -11.80 -20.55
C ASP A 44 9.30 -10.61 -21.28
N LEU A 45 10.01 -9.46 -21.35
CA LEU A 45 9.63 -8.32 -22.18
C LEU A 45 9.52 -8.70 -23.67
N GLY A 46 10.49 -9.46 -24.19
CA GLY A 46 10.46 -9.96 -25.56
C GLY A 46 9.30 -10.94 -25.82
N ALA A 47 8.96 -11.78 -24.85
CA ALA A 47 7.82 -12.70 -24.96
C ALA A 47 6.48 -11.95 -24.92
N GLU A 48 6.37 -10.89 -24.11
CA GLU A 48 5.19 -10.04 -24.00
C GLU A 48 4.93 -9.28 -25.30
N LEU A 49 5.99 -8.76 -25.94
CA LEU A 49 5.92 -8.11 -27.27
C LEU A 49 5.48 -9.07 -28.39
N LEU A 50 5.73 -10.38 -28.22
CA LEU A 50 5.30 -11.43 -29.15
C LEU A 50 3.92 -12.03 -28.80
N GLY A 51 3.14 -11.37 -27.91
CA GLY A 51 1.79 -11.80 -27.53
C GLY A 51 1.75 -13.09 -26.69
N ARG A 52 2.89 -13.57 -26.18
CA ARG A 52 2.99 -14.74 -25.29
C ARG A 52 2.92 -14.31 -23.80
N SER A 53 1.87 -13.61 -23.45
CA SER A 53 1.58 -13.14 -22.10
C SER A 53 0.93 -14.29 -21.28
N GLY A 54 1.74 -15.17 -20.73
CA GLY A 54 1.27 -16.20 -19.79
C GLY A 54 2.12 -16.15 -18.54
N GLY A 55 1.54 -15.72 -17.41
CA GLY A 55 2.20 -15.78 -16.11
C GLY A 55 2.65 -17.22 -15.84
N ARG A 56 3.96 -17.49 -15.90
CA ARG A 56 4.49 -18.81 -15.61
C ARG A 56 4.32 -19.10 -14.12
N SER A 57 3.63 -20.18 -13.80
CA SER A 57 3.52 -20.67 -12.42
C SER A 57 4.78 -21.40 -11.93
N GLU A 58 5.69 -21.78 -12.82
CA GLU A 58 6.91 -22.51 -12.47
C GLU A 58 8.09 -21.58 -12.15
N LEU A 59 8.91 -21.99 -11.17
CA LEU A 59 10.14 -21.28 -10.78
C LEU A 59 11.28 -21.62 -11.75
N ARG A 60 12.04 -20.62 -12.16
CA ARG A 60 13.31 -20.78 -12.84
C ARG A 60 14.44 -20.99 -11.82
N LYS A 61 15.63 -21.31 -12.31
CA LYS A 61 16.81 -21.49 -11.47
C LYS A 61 17.10 -20.18 -10.70
N ASP A 62 17.25 -20.29 -9.38
CA ASP A 62 17.47 -19.19 -8.42
C ASP A 62 16.26 -18.24 -8.21
N GLU A 63 15.09 -18.56 -8.77
CA GLU A 63 13.83 -17.89 -8.39
C GLU A 63 13.24 -18.54 -7.13
N PHE A 64 12.56 -17.72 -6.34
CA PHE A 64 11.77 -18.18 -5.19
C PHE A 64 10.48 -17.39 -5.09
N TRP A 65 9.46 -17.99 -4.50
CA TRP A 65 8.22 -17.31 -4.18
C TRP A 65 8.38 -16.45 -2.92
N ALA A 66 8.22 -15.14 -3.04
CA ALA A 66 8.07 -14.24 -1.91
C ALA A 66 6.63 -14.24 -1.38
N ALA A 67 5.67 -14.44 -2.29
CA ALA A 67 4.27 -14.64 -1.99
C ALA A 67 3.72 -15.65 -2.99
N LYS A 68 2.83 -16.57 -2.58
CA LYS A 68 2.29 -17.60 -3.46
C LYS A 68 0.85 -17.91 -3.08
N ASP A 69 -0.02 -17.93 -4.10
CA ASP A 69 -1.42 -18.37 -4.01
C ASP A 69 -2.20 -17.64 -2.91
N ILE A 70 -2.07 -16.31 -2.88
CA ILE A 70 -2.77 -15.47 -1.91
C ILE A 70 -4.11 -15.04 -2.49
N SER A 71 -5.20 -15.32 -1.76
CA SER A 71 -6.54 -14.91 -2.13
C SER A 71 -7.29 -14.41 -0.91
N PHE A 72 -7.88 -13.23 -1.02
CA PHE A 72 -8.78 -12.66 -0.03
C PHE A 72 -9.58 -11.50 -0.63
N GLN A 73 -10.58 -11.06 0.10
CA GLN A 73 -11.41 -9.92 -0.25
C GLN A 73 -11.64 -9.08 0.99
N LEU A 74 -11.79 -7.76 0.80
CA LEU A 74 -12.07 -6.81 1.86
C LEU A 74 -13.17 -5.88 1.42
N SER A 75 -14.16 -5.72 2.28
CA SER A 75 -15.26 -4.78 2.15
C SER A 75 -14.98 -3.50 2.94
N ARG A 76 -15.81 -2.49 2.75
CA ARG A 76 -15.73 -1.25 3.53
C ARG A 76 -15.89 -1.52 5.03
N GLY A 77 -15.05 -0.92 5.86
CA GLY A 77 -15.06 -1.11 7.31
C GLY A 77 -14.38 -2.39 7.82
N GLU A 78 -13.92 -3.27 6.93
CA GLU A 78 -13.18 -4.47 7.34
C GLU A 78 -11.70 -4.20 7.53
N THR A 79 -11.09 -4.94 8.46
CA THR A 79 -9.65 -4.90 8.74
C THR A 79 -9.04 -6.29 8.57
N LEU A 80 -7.91 -6.37 7.85
CA LEU A 80 -7.15 -7.60 7.67
C LEU A 80 -5.76 -7.49 8.28
N GLY A 81 -5.45 -8.34 9.25
CA GLY A 81 -4.10 -8.46 9.84
C GLY A 81 -3.25 -9.49 9.08
N LEU A 82 -2.05 -9.07 8.64
CA LEU A 82 -1.06 -9.96 8.03
C LEU A 82 -0.07 -10.44 9.08
N ILE A 83 -0.14 -11.71 9.46
CA ILE A 83 0.72 -12.33 10.47
C ILE A 83 1.69 -13.29 9.81
N GLY A 84 2.94 -13.28 10.25
CA GLY A 84 3.99 -14.19 9.75
C GLY A 84 5.38 -13.75 10.17
N HIS A 85 6.35 -14.66 10.09
CA HIS A 85 7.76 -14.38 10.39
C HIS A 85 8.38 -13.35 9.42
N ASN A 86 9.55 -12.82 9.75
CA ASN A 86 10.30 -11.94 8.85
C ASN A 86 10.68 -12.70 7.58
N GLY A 87 10.43 -12.08 6.42
CA GLY A 87 10.61 -12.72 5.12
C GLY A 87 9.42 -13.56 4.63
N ALA A 88 8.30 -13.64 5.37
CA ALA A 88 7.08 -14.33 4.93
C ALA A 88 6.35 -13.67 3.75
N GLY A 89 6.85 -12.55 3.24
CA GLY A 89 6.26 -11.86 2.08
C GLY A 89 5.23 -10.78 2.40
N LYS A 90 5.02 -10.43 3.69
CA LYS A 90 4.06 -9.38 4.11
C LYS A 90 4.27 -8.06 3.38
N THR A 91 5.48 -7.50 3.46
CA THR A 91 5.84 -6.26 2.76
C THR A 91 5.74 -6.39 1.23
N SER A 92 6.03 -7.56 0.66
CA SER A 92 5.86 -7.81 -0.78
C SER A 92 4.39 -7.77 -1.19
N LEU A 93 3.50 -8.33 -0.37
CA LEU A 93 2.06 -8.26 -0.59
C LEU A 93 1.55 -6.81 -0.50
N LEU A 94 1.95 -6.06 0.53
CA LEU A 94 1.59 -4.65 0.67
C LEU A 94 2.07 -3.81 -0.52
N ARG A 95 3.30 -4.05 -1.02
CA ARG A 95 3.81 -3.39 -2.22
C ARG A 95 3.04 -3.77 -3.50
N MET A 96 2.53 -4.99 -3.59
CA MET A 96 1.66 -5.38 -4.71
C MET A 96 0.30 -4.70 -4.61
N LEU A 97 -0.30 -4.64 -3.42
CA LEU A 97 -1.56 -3.96 -3.17
C LEU A 97 -1.47 -2.46 -3.48
N SER A 98 -0.36 -1.81 -3.12
CA SER A 98 -0.10 -0.39 -3.42
C SER A 98 0.28 -0.12 -4.88
N GLY A 99 0.40 -1.15 -5.72
CA GLY A 99 0.79 -1.00 -7.12
C GLY A 99 2.28 -0.70 -7.36
N LEU A 100 3.11 -0.67 -6.31
CA LEU A 100 4.56 -0.44 -6.43
C LEU A 100 5.27 -1.58 -7.17
N ILE A 101 4.78 -2.80 -7.05
CA ILE A 101 5.26 -3.96 -7.79
C ILE A 101 4.08 -4.74 -8.38
N ARG A 102 4.26 -5.29 -9.57
CA ARG A 102 3.24 -6.13 -10.21
C ARG A 102 3.35 -7.58 -9.72
N PRO A 103 2.22 -8.27 -9.50
CA PRO A 103 2.22 -9.72 -9.30
C PRO A 103 2.71 -10.44 -10.58
N ASP A 104 3.34 -11.60 -10.41
CA ASP A 104 3.75 -12.46 -11.53
C ASP A 104 2.62 -13.43 -11.93
N VAL A 105 1.74 -13.72 -11.01
CA VAL A 105 0.52 -14.53 -11.23
C VAL A 105 -0.64 -13.96 -10.42
N GLY A 106 -1.87 -14.23 -10.86
CA GLY A 106 -3.08 -13.77 -10.20
C GLY A 106 -3.44 -12.32 -10.52
N ARG A 107 -4.44 -11.80 -9.82
CA ARG A 107 -4.97 -10.46 -10.05
C ARG A 107 -5.26 -9.74 -8.74
N ILE A 108 -4.98 -8.44 -8.72
CA ILE A 108 -5.35 -7.52 -7.63
C ILE A 108 -6.27 -6.45 -8.21
N GLU A 109 -7.38 -6.24 -7.57
CA GLU A 109 -8.30 -5.12 -7.84
C GLU A 109 -8.49 -4.32 -6.56
N VAL A 110 -8.30 -3.00 -6.66
CA VAL A 110 -8.56 -2.06 -5.57
C VAL A 110 -9.47 -0.97 -6.08
N ARG A 111 -10.50 -0.63 -5.31
CA ARG A 111 -11.44 0.45 -5.60
C ARG A 111 -11.32 1.54 -4.56
N GLY A 112 -11.48 2.77 -5.02
CA GLY A 112 -11.37 3.95 -4.16
C GLY A 112 -9.94 4.46 -4.03
N ARG A 113 -9.75 5.40 -3.08
CA ARG A 113 -8.46 6.00 -2.76
C ARG A 113 -7.67 5.06 -1.86
N LEU A 114 -6.56 4.51 -2.38
CA LEU A 114 -5.65 3.69 -1.59
C LEU A 114 -4.50 4.54 -1.08
N GLN A 115 -4.23 4.45 0.20
CA GLN A 115 -3.06 5.02 0.83
C GLN A 115 -2.20 3.95 1.48
N ALA A 116 -0.90 4.01 1.23
CA ALA A 116 0.04 3.05 1.77
C ALA A 116 1.04 3.73 2.71
N LEU A 117 1.02 3.35 3.98
CA LEU A 117 2.01 3.74 4.99
C LEU A 117 3.13 2.68 5.07
N ILE A 118 3.67 2.29 3.90
CA ILE A 118 4.68 1.23 3.79
C ILE A 118 6.08 1.76 4.12
N ALA A 119 6.28 3.07 4.04
CA ALA A 119 7.52 3.73 4.40
C ALA A 119 7.19 5.16 4.85
N LEU A 120 6.74 5.30 6.09
CA LEU A 120 6.45 6.61 6.69
C LEU A 120 7.70 7.52 6.57
N GLY A 121 7.55 8.63 5.86
CA GLY A 121 8.64 9.54 5.53
C GLY A 121 9.38 9.25 4.21
N ALA A 122 9.23 8.08 3.58
CA ALA A 122 9.89 7.80 2.28
C ALA A 122 9.28 8.61 1.10
N GLY A 123 8.08 9.19 1.29
CA GLY A 123 7.46 10.10 0.33
C GLY A 123 7.80 11.57 0.55
N PHE A 124 8.50 11.92 1.65
CA PHE A 124 8.88 13.30 1.90
C PHE A 124 10.10 13.69 1.09
N ASN A 125 10.03 14.88 0.50
CA ASN A 125 11.23 15.50 -0.03
C ASN A 125 12.01 16.14 1.15
N PRO A 126 13.22 15.68 1.46
CA PRO A 126 13.98 16.15 2.62
C PRO A 126 14.33 17.64 2.55
N LEU A 127 14.39 18.22 1.35
CA LEU A 127 14.71 19.62 1.13
C LEU A 127 13.52 20.57 1.32
N LEU A 128 12.31 20.03 1.26
CA LEU A 128 11.08 20.80 1.49
C LEU A 128 10.75 20.87 2.97
N THR A 129 10.05 21.94 3.35
CA THR A 129 9.52 22.13 4.70
C THR A 129 8.42 21.11 5.03
N GLY A 130 8.07 20.97 6.30
CA GLY A 130 6.91 20.17 6.72
C GLY A 130 5.63 20.64 6.03
N ARG A 131 5.42 21.95 5.97
CA ARG A 131 4.30 22.60 5.26
C ARG A 131 4.22 22.16 3.80
N GLU A 132 5.29 22.32 3.06
CA GLU A 132 5.35 21.94 1.63
C GLU A 132 5.14 20.45 1.43
N ASN A 133 5.69 19.61 2.29
CA ASN A 133 5.50 18.17 2.24
C ASN A 133 4.05 17.76 2.48
N ILE A 134 3.29 18.44 3.35
CA ILE A 134 1.84 18.20 3.50
C ILE A 134 1.15 18.40 2.16
N TYR A 135 1.36 19.54 1.48
CA TYR A 135 0.73 19.83 0.19
C TYR A 135 1.15 18.84 -0.90
N VAL A 136 2.44 18.54 -1.01
CA VAL A 136 2.98 17.62 -2.02
C VAL A 136 2.39 16.22 -1.82
N ASN A 137 2.44 15.67 -0.61
CA ASN A 137 1.95 14.32 -0.35
C ASN A 137 0.43 14.21 -0.55
N ALA A 138 -0.34 15.17 -0.04
CA ALA A 138 -1.78 15.18 -0.25
C ALA A 138 -2.14 15.32 -1.74
N SER A 139 -1.39 16.13 -2.51
CA SER A 139 -1.61 16.29 -3.95
C SER A 139 -1.28 15.01 -4.74
N ILE A 140 -0.22 14.27 -4.36
CA ILE A 140 0.12 12.96 -4.95
C ILE A 140 -1.03 11.97 -4.74
N LEU A 141 -1.74 12.05 -3.61
CA LEU A 141 -2.91 11.24 -3.30
C LEU A 141 -4.19 11.74 -4.00
N GLY A 142 -4.08 12.75 -4.85
CA GLY A 142 -5.18 13.28 -5.65
C GLY A 142 -6.11 14.26 -4.89
N VAL A 143 -5.71 14.70 -3.69
CA VAL A 143 -6.48 15.67 -2.90
C VAL A 143 -6.32 17.08 -3.47
N ARG A 144 -7.42 17.80 -3.64
CA ARG A 144 -7.40 19.16 -4.18
C ARG A 144 -6.86 20.15 -3.14
N LYS A 145 -6.12 21.18 -3.60
CA LYS A 145 -5.55 22.21 -2.72
C LYS A 145 -6.56 22.78 -1.72
N LYS A 146 -7.77 23.11 -2.16
CA LYS A 146 -8.83 23.65 -1.29
C LYS A 146 -9.24 22.71 -0.15
N GLU A 147 -9.17 21.41 -0.38
CA GLU A 147 -9.44 20.38 0.63
C GLU A 147 -8.25 20.27 1.58
N ILE A 148 -7.03 20.33 1.06
CA ILE A 148 -5.81 20.35 1.88
C ILE A 148 -5.82 21.59 2.81
N ASP A 149 -6.16 22.76 2.29
CA ASP A 149 -6.25 24.00 3.08
C ASP A 149 -7.22 23.87 4.26
N ARG A 150 -8.32 23.12 4.11
CA ARG A 150 -9.30 22.88 5.20
C ARG A 150 -8.80 21.90 6.26
N LEU A 151 -7.96 20.95 5.87
CA LEU A 151 -7.44 19.91 6.75
C LEU A 151 -6.09 20.28 7.37
N PHE A 152 -5.46 21.35 6.86
CA PHE A 152 -4.07 21.68 7.15
C PHE A 152 -3.80 21.85 8.65
N ASP A 153 -4.55 22.68 9.33
CA ASP A 153 -4.36 22.94 10.76
C ASP A 153 -4.57 21.67 11.59
N ARG A 154 -5.59 20.87 11.26
CA ARG A 154 -5.85 19.58 11.92
C ARG A 154 -4.71 18.58 11.73
N ILE A 155 -4.11 18.55 10.53
CA ILE A 155 -2.93 17.70 10.24
C ILE A 155 -1.74 18.14 11.09
N VAL A 156 -1.49 19.44 11.17
CA VAL A 156 -0.37 20.02 11.91
C VAL A 156 -0.54 19.77 13.41
N ASP A 157 -1.69 20.09 13.98
CA ASP A 157 -2.02 19.87 15.39
C ASP A 157 -1.88 18.38 15.77
N PHE A 158 -2.41 17.49 14.92
CA PHE A 158 -2.31 16.04 15.16
C PHE A 158 -0.87 15.53 15.12
N ALA A 159 -0.05 16.07 14.21
CA ALA A 159 1.35 15.71 14.09
C ALA A 159 2.20 16.26 15.25
N GLY A 160 1.78 17.36 15.88
CA GLY A 160 2.53 18.08 16.91
C GLY A 160 3.87 18.57 16.38
N VAL A 161 3.85 19.27 15.24
CA VAL A 161 5.05 19.78 14.55
C VAL A 161 5.00 21.29 14.26
N GLU A 162 4.12 22.02 14.94
CA GLU A 162 3.83 23.45 14.70
C GLU A 162 5.11 24.29 14.68
N GLU A 163 5.96 24.14 15.70
CA GLU A 163 7.20 24.89 15.84
C GLU A 163 8.23 24.59 14.75
N SER A 164 8.15 23.42 14.14
CA SER A 164 9.10 22.93 13.13
C SER A 164 8.52 22.95 11.71
N LEU A 165 7.27 23.41 11.54
CA LEU A 165 6.52 23.30 10.32
C LEU A 165 7.20 23.92 9.10
N ASP A 166 7.89 25.02 9.30
CA ASP A 166 8.59 25.77 8.25
C ASP A 166 10.10 25.41 8.15
N MET A 167 10.53 24.36 8.88
CA MET A 167 11.87 23.78 8.74
C MET A 167 11.88 22.68 7.69
N PRO A 168 12.99 22.47 6.95
CA PRO A 168 13.17 21.34 6.06
C PRO A 168 13.04 20.01 6.80
N VAL A 169 12.33 19.03 6.20
CA VAL A 169 12.05 17.74 6.84
C VAL A 169 13.32 16.93 7.13
N GLN A 170 14.43 17.18 6.43
CA GLN A 170 15.72 16.59 6.77
C GLN A 170 16.19 16.92 8.19
N SER A 171 15.68 18.01 8.80
CA SER A 171 15.99 18.41 10.18
C SER A 171 15.06 17.77 11.21
N TYR A 172 14.03 17.04 10.77
CA TYR A 172 13.09 16.38 11.65
C TYR A 172 13.73 15.15 12.28
N SER A 173 13.35 14.85 13.52
CA SER A 173 13.61 13.52 14.08
C SER A 173 12.79 12.47 13.31
N SER A 174 13.23 11.21 13.36
CA SER A 174 12.48 10.11 12.74
C SER A 174 11.03 10.06 13.26
N GLY A 175 10.81 10.31 14.55
CA GLY A 175 9.49 10.37 15.16
C GLY A 175 8.63 11.51 14.62
N MET A 176 9.19 12.71 14.39
CA MET A 176 8.46 13.82 13.79
C MET A 176 8.01 13.53 12.36
N ALA A 177 8.92 12.97 11.55
CA ALA A 177 8.60 12.59 10.17
C ALA A 177 7.50 11.51 10.12
N VAL A 178 7.58 10.51 11.00
CA VAL A 178 6.57 9.45 11.12
C VAL A 178 5.22 10.04 11.55
N ARG A 179 5.17 10.90 12.57
CA ARG A 179 3.92 11.53 13.03
C ARG A 179 3.30 12.39 11.94
N LEU A 180 4.10 13.20 11.24
CA LEU A 180 3.59 14.02 10.14
C LEU A 180 3.03 13.15 9.00
N GLY A 181 3.74 12.10 8.59
CA GLY A 181 3.25 11.17 7.57
C GLY A 181 1.95 10.48 7.97
N PHE A 182 1.85 10.07 9.22
CA PHE A 182 0.63 9.47 9.77
C PHE A 182 -0.52 10.46 9.86
N ALA A 183 -0.26 11.70 10.30
CA ALA A 183 -1.26 12.76 10.37
C ALA A 183 -1.87 13.08 8.99
N ILE A 184 -1.02 13.21 7.97
CA ILE A 184 -1.48 13.38 6.58
C ILE A 184 -2.39 12.22 6.19
N ALA A 185 -1.94 10.99 6.43
CA ALA A 185 -2.68 9.78 6.08
C ALA A 185 -4.04 9.68 6.77
N ALA A 186 -4.08 9.94 8.07
CA ALA A 186 -5.29 9.82 8.87
C ALA A 186 -6.38 10.84 8.48
N HIS A 187 -5.98 12.05 8.06
CA HIS A 187 -6.92 13.12 7.73
C HIS A 187 -7.37 13.14 6.27
N LEU A 188 -6.75 12.36 5.39
CA LEU A 188 -7.14 12.30 3.98
C LEU A 188 -8.24 11.28 3.68
N GLU A 189 -8.76 10.61 4.70
CA GLU A 189 -9.87 9.65 4.63
C GLU A 189 -9.75 8.69 3.42
N PRO A 190 -8.70 7.86 3.36
CA PRO A 190 -8.57 6.89 2.30
C PRO A 190 -9.67 5.81 2.41
N ASP A 191 -10.13 5.29 1.26
CA ASP A 191 -11.04 4.14 1.25
C ASP A 191 -10.33 2.86 1.69
N VAL A 192 -9.03 2.74 1.38
CA VAL A 192 -8.16 1.61 1.76
C VAL A 192 -6.85 2.14 2.35
N LEU A 193 -6.54 1.75 3.58
CA LEU A 193 -5.28 2.09 4.26
C LEU A 193 -4.41 0.84 4.43
N LEU A 194 -3.20 0.87 3.87
CA LEU A 194 -2.19 -0.17 4.05
C LEU A 194 -1.15 0.29 5.07
N ILE A 195 -0.95 -0.51 6.11
CA ILE A 195 0.00 -0.20 7.19
C ILE A 195 1.04 -1.32 7.24
N ASP A 196 2.34 -0.98 7.17
CA ASP A 196 3.44 -1.93 7.38
C ASP A 196 3.97 -1.80 8.81
N GLU A 197 4.84 -2.69 9.22
CA GLU A 197 5.45 -2.84 10.56
C GLU A 197 6.18 -1.57 11.07
N VAL A 198 6.36 -0.56 10.20
CA VAL A 198 7.10 0.70 10.48
C VAL A 198 6.47 1.57 11.59
N LEU A 199 5.22 1.30 12.00
CA LEU A 199 4.60 2.00 13.15
C LEU A 199 5.20 1.65 14.51
N SER A 200 6.07 0.64 14.59
CA SER A 200 6.77 0.26 15.83
C SER A 200 7.96 1.18 16.19
N VAL A 201 8.31 2.13 15.32
CA VAL A 201 9.40 3.10 15.54
C VAL A 201 8.83 4.43 16.04
N GLY A 202 8.37 4.45 17.25
CA GLY A 202 7.92 5.64 17.97
C GLY A 202 6.81 5.29 18.94
N ASP A 203 6.83 5.88 20.13
CA ASP A 203 5.80 5.80 21.16
C ASP A 203 4.46 6.43 20.70
N ILE A 204 3.95 5.99 19.54
CA ILE A 204 2.60 6.33 19.12
C ILE A 204 1.68 5.35 19.83
N ALA A 205 1.21 5.74 21.01
CA ALA A 205 0.02 5.12 21.58
C ALA A 205 -1.12 5.37 20.57
N PHE A 206 -1.35 4.41 19.69
CA PHE A 206 -2.48 4.41 18.77
C PHE A 206 -3.75 4.41 19.62
N ASN A 207 -4.38 5.56 19.74
CA ASN A 207 -5.70 5.68 20.34
C ASN A 207 -6.74 5.66 19.19
N PRO A 208 -7.39 4.51 18.95
CA PRO A 208 -8.38 4.38 17.86
C PRO A 208 -9.62 5.28 18.05
N ARG A 209 -9.77 5.90 19.23
CA ARG A 209 -10.90 6.80 19.53
C ARG A 209 -10.72 8.23 19.02
N ALA A 210 -9.54 8.59 18.52
CA ALA A 210 -9.28 9.93 17.96
C ALA A 210 -9.77 10.08 16.51
N VAL A 211 -10.21 9.00 15.87
CA VAL A 211 -10.76 9.00 14.49
C VAL A 211 -12.27 8.71 14.58
N GLN A 212 -13.01 9.49 15.36
CA GLN A 212 -14.46 9.54 15.19
C GLN A 212 -14.79 10.72 14.26
N PRO A 213 -15.59 10.52 13.20
CA PRO A 213 -16.16 11.64 12.45
C PRO A 213 -16.97 12.48 13.45
N GLY A 214 -16.67 13.78 13.48
CA GLY A 214 -17.44 14.70 14.30
C GLY A 214 -18.91 14.63 13.88
N ASP A 215 -19.77 14.40 14.86
CA ASP A 215 -21.19 14.66 14.74
C ASP A 215 -21.33 16.17 14.57
N ASP A 216 -21.49 16.61 13.32
CA ASP A 216 -21.92 17.96 13.00
C ASP A 216 -23.42 18.03 13.23
N ASP A 217 -23.84 18.62 14.38
CA ASP A 217 -25.17 19.18 14.61
C ASP A 217 -25.36 20.47 13.79
#